data_6153a0401eebd236536160dd1a213b33
#
_entry.id   6153a0401eebd236536160dd1a213b33
#
_cell.length_a   1.000
_cell.length_b   1.000
_cell.length_c   1.000
_cell.angle_alpha   90.00
_cell.angle_beta   90.00
_cell.angle_gamma   90.00
#
_symmetry.space_group_name_H-M   'P 1'
#
loop_
_entity.id
_entity.type
_entity.pdbx_description
1 polymer ?
#
loop_
_entity_poly.entity_id
_entity_poly.type
_entity_poly.pdbx_seq_one_letter_code
_entity_poly.pdbx_strand_id
1 'polypeptide(L)'
;MSVGFATKRTLEGGPPTTDMTYILPEAETAICFAVPLEKSKIRPYLGKELPRGRFDHVIDNGDVYLKAYLYAKVAADFLEEKGYKSAPVINNFKYREDVPDWRTKLPPLLALRLVAARSGVGSIGWSGNILVKEYGAAVLLGALVTSAKLEPTDPIPPEESPCDKCKLCVSVCAFRMFDKKEEDPYALGGYTFSFSKRNNLSRCYAVCGGLSGLDKTRKWSTWSPGRTPYPETEEDADRAFAHLFTHPVKELRVVGEDGSYAESKLMHDKIAQEYISSGEIASNTFTENFILTCGNCQLICSGDHDETAENYRILTNSGCVVTDENGENIIVSKEEADELEKAGKIANPYVETSERRQYVEKIVTDIFKRLRKE
;
A
#
# COMPACT_ATOMS: atom_id res chain seq x y z
N MET A 1 -1.30 20.99 0.55
CA MET A 1 -0.31 20.07 1.16
C MET A 1 -0.32 20.33 2.66
N SER A 2 -0.53 19.30 3.46
CA SER A 2 -0.46 19.40 4.94
C SER A 2 0.94 19.02 5.38
N VAL A 3 1.54 19.78 6.33
CA VAL A 3 2.89 19.57 6.86
C VAL A 3 2.84 19.59 8.37
N GLY A 4 3.61 18.73 9.03
CA GLY A 4 3.69 18.67 10.49
C GLY A 4 5.07 18.25 10.97
N PHE A 5 5.35 18.57 12.22
CA PHE A 5 6.65 18.35 12.88
C PHE A 5 6.48 17.43 14.09
N ALA A 6 7.26 16.36 14.12
CA ALA A 6 7.35 15.47 15.26
C ALA A 6 8.78 15.43 15.80
N THR A 7 8.95 15.45 17.11
CA THR A 7 10.25 15.38 17.77
C THR A 7 10.45 14.01 18.43
N LYS A 8 11.68 13.71 18.89
CA LYS A 8 11.94 12.50 19.69
C LYS A 8 10.94 12.36 20.84
N ARG A 9 10.69 13.45 21.58
CA ARG A 9 9.75 13.47 22.70
C ARG A 9 8.32 13.13 22.27
N THR A 10 7.87 13.66 21.14
CA THR A 10 6.50 13.42 20.66
C THR A 10 6.31 12.04 20.03
N LEU A 11 7.38 11.33 19.72
CA LEU A 11 7.36 9.95 19.21
C LEU A 11 7.71 8.92 20.29
N GLU A 12 7.97 9.35 21.52
CA GLU A 12 8.32 8.48 22.63
C GLU A 12 7.18 7.49 22.96
N GLY A 13 7.54 6.25 23.30
CA GLY A 13 6.61 5.17 23.62
C GLY A 13 6.05 4.43 22.38
N GLY A 14 6.36 4.87 21.20
CA GLY A 14 5.94 4.20 19.97
C GLY A 14 6.76 2.94 19.63
N PRO A 15 6.36 2.21 18.59
CA PRO A 15 7.12 1.06 18.11
C PRO A 15 8.51 1.46 17.61
N PRO A 16 9.47 0.51 17.47
CA PRO A 16 10.82 0.81 16.98
C PRO A 16 10.86 1.64 15.69
N THR A 17 9.86 1.50 14.84
CA THR A 17 9.73 2.26 13.59
C THR A 17 9.37 3.74 13.77
N THR A 18 9.18 4.23 14.98
CA THR A 18 9.05 5.67 15.27
C THR A 18 10.36 6.31 15.73
N ASP A 19 11.41 5.51 15.95
CA ASP A 19 12.74 6.02 16.25
C ASP A 19 13.44 6.53 14.98
N MET A 20 13.50 7.86 14.85
CA MET A 20 14.13 8.54 13.72
C MET A 20 15.65 8.45 13.72
N THR A 21 16.28 8.11 14.87
CA THR A 21 17.74 8.02 14.98
C THR A 21 18.33 6.84 14.23
N TYR A 22 17.51 5.85 13.88
CA TYR A 22 17.94 4.78 12.99
C TYR A 22 18.30 5.29 11.59
N ILE A 23 17.65 6.35 11.12
CA ILE A 23 17.90 6.97 9.80
C ILE A 23 19.05 7.96 9.90
N LEU A 24 19.01 8.83 10.91
CA LEU A 24 20.01 9.86 11.18
C LEU A 24 20.28 9.90 12.68
N PRO A 25 21.45 9.46 13.16
CA PRO A 25 21.75 9.39 14.59
C PRO A 25 21.53 10.70 15.36
N GLU A 26 21.77 11.84 14.70
CA GLU A 26 21.59 13.17 15.27
C GLU A 26 20.16 13.75 15.07
N ALA A 27 19.23 12.98 14.51
CA ALA A 27 17.88 13.48 14.27
C ALA A 27 17.21 13.95 15.56
N GLU A 28 16.63 15.15 15.52
CA GLU A 28 15.85 15.76 16.60
C GLU A 28 14.38 15.94 16.17
N THR A 29 14.15 16.14 14.87
CA THR A 29 12.81 16.38 14.32
C THR A 29 12.59 15.56 13.05
N ALA A 30 11.39 14.99 12.91
CA ALA A 30 10.85 14.50 11.65
C ALA A 30 9.87 15.52 11.08
N ILE A 31 10.07 15.93 9.84
CA ILE A 31 9.14 16.76 9.08
C ILE A 31 8.34 15.83 8.19
N CYS A 32 7.05 15.74 8.41
CA CYS A 32 6.15 14.86 7.65
C CYS A 32 5.12 15.69 6.88
N PHE A 33 4.73 15.21 5.71
CA PHE A 33 3.73 15.88 4.88
C PHE A 33 2.94 14.89 4.03
N ALA A 34 1.79 15.34 3.55
CA ALA A 34 0.91 14.57 2.66
C ALA A 34 0.84 15.21 1.28
N VAL A 35 0.99 14.38 0.24
CA VAL A 35 0.84 14.76 -1.17
C VAL A 35 -0.40 14.05 -1.71
N PRO A 36 -1.42 14.79 -2.21
CA PRO A 36 -2.66 14.18 -2.67
C PRO A 36 -2.50 13.50 -4.03
N LEU A 37 -3.25 12.42 -4.21
CA LEU A 37 -3.53 11.83 -5.52
C LEU A 37 -4.57 12.66 -6.27
N GLU A 38 -4.58 12.55 -7.59
CA GLU A 38 -5.53 13.24 -8.47
C GLU A 38 -6.93 12.62 -8.34
N LYS A 39 -7.88 13.35 -7.74
CA LYS A 39 -9.24 12.85 -7.47
C LYS A 39 -9.97 12.35 -8.71
N SER A 40 -9.78 13.01 -9.85
CA SER A 40 -10.42 12.66 -11.12
C SER A 40 -10.05 11.28 -11.62
N LYS A 41 -8.92 10.72 -11.18
CA LYS A 41 -8.41 9.40 -11.60
C LYS A 41 -8.84 8.25 -10.69
N ILE A 42 -9.45 8.56 -9.53
CA ILE A 42 -9.83 7.55 -8.54
C ILE A 42 -11.04 6.72 -9.01
N ARG A 43 -12.14 7.39 -9.37
CA ARG A 43 -13.37 6.68 -9.78
C ARG A 43 -13.20 5.86 -11.06
N PRO A 44 -12.53 6.35 -12.12
CA PRO A 44 -12.20 5.53 -13.28
C PRO A 44 -11.39 4.27 -12.92
N TYR A 45 -10.43 4.38 -11.98
CA TYR A 45 -9.69 3.22 -11.48
C TYR A 45 -10.58 2.23 -10.73
N LEU A 46 -11.40 2.71 -9.78
CA LEU A 46 -12.30 1.87 -8.99
C LEU A 46 -13.36 1.18 -9.86
N GLY A 47 -13.89 1.90 -10.85
CA GLY A 47 -14.90 1.41 -11.79
C GLY A 47 -14.35 0.54 -12.91
N LYS A 48 -13.03 0.40 -13.00
CA LYS A 48 -12.36 -0.31 -14.10
C LYS A 48 -12.74 0.24 -15.49
N GLU A 49 -12.81 1.58 -15.58
CA GLU A 49 -13.12 2.27 -16.83
C GLU A 49 -12.00 2.09 -17.85
N LEU A 50 -12.35 1.58 -19.04
CA LEU A 50 -11.42 1.41 -20.15
C LEU A 50 -11.48 2.63 -21.09
N PRO A 51 -10.39 2.94 -21.81
CA PRO A 51 -9.11 2.21 -21.80
C PRO A 51 -8.12 2.67 -20.72
N ARG A 52 -8.34 3.77 -20.03
CA ARG A 52 -7.30 4.48 -19.29
C ARG A 52 -7.44 4.47 -17.75
N GLY A 53 -8.54 3.97 -17.19
CA GLY A 53 -8.80 4.10 -15.75
C GLY A 53 -7.68 3.56 -14.85
N ARG A 54 -7.11 2.40 -15.22
CA ARG A 54 -5.96 1.85 -14.49
C ARG A 54 -4.68 2.63 -14.75
N PHE A 55 -4.39 2.89 -16.02
CA PHE A 55 -3.18 3.56 -16.46
C PHE A 55 -3.02 4.93 -15.79
N ASP A 56 -4.04 5.77 -15.89
CA ASP A 56 -3.99 7.14 -15.38
C ASP A 56 -3.77 7.18 -13.86
N HIS A 57 -4.35 6.23 -13.13
CA HIS A 57 -4.12 6.11 -11.69
C HIS A 57 -2.71 5.60 -11.35
N VAL A 58 -2.20 4.61 -12.09
CA VAL A 58 -0.85 4.07 -11.84
C VAL A 58 0.23 5.14 -12.09
N ILE A 59 0.08 5.92 -13.16
CA ILE A 59 0.97 7.06 -13.45
C ILE A 59 0.89 8.11 -12.35
N ASP A 60 -0.32 8.50 -11.95
CA ASP A 60 -0.52 9.47 -10.88
C ASP A 60 0.10 9.00 -9.56
N ASN A 61 -0.12 7.73 -9.20
CA ASN A 61 0.46 7.16 -7.99
C ASN A 61 1.99 7.19 -8.01
N GLY A 62 2.60 6.79 -9.12
CA GLY A 62 4.06 6.85 -9.30
C GLY A 62 4.61 8.27 -9.23
N ASP A 63 3.95 9.22 -9.89
CA ASP A 63 4.32 10.63 -9.90
C ASP A 63 4.22 11.25 -8.49
N VAL A 64 3.18 10.93 -7.74
CA VAL A 64 3.01 11.40 -6.35
C VAL A 64 4.05 10.77 -5.41
N TYR A 65 4.43 9.50 -5.61
CA TYR A 65 5.54 8.89 -4.86
C TYR A 65 6.86 9.64 -5.12
N LEU A 66 7.17 9.90 -6.39
CA LEU A 66 8.37 10.65 -6.75
C LEU A 66 8.35 12.07 -6.18
N LYS A 67 7.23 12.78 -6.29
CA LYS A 67 7.05 14.10 -5.68
C LYS A 67 7.26 14.09 -4.18
N ALA A 68 6.69 13.10 -3.47
CA ALA A 68 6.87 12.99 -2.03
C ALA A 68 8.35 12.85 -1.64
N TYR A 69 9.11 12.03 -2.37
CA TYR A 69 10.56 11.90 -2.16
C TYR A 69 11.33 13.17 -2.52
N LEU A 70 11.09 13.75 -3.69
CA LEU A 70 11.79 14.96 -4.14
C LEU A 70 11.55 16.15 -3.21
N TYR A 71 10.33 16.32 -2.69
CA TYR A 71 10.05 17.38 -1.71
C TYR A 71 10.81 17.15 -0.41
N ALA A 72 10.88 15.91 0.06
CA ALA A 72 11.68 15.56 1.24
C ALA A 72 13.17 15.85 1.00
N LYS A 73 13.68 15.47 -0.19
CA LYS A 73 15.10 15.71 -0.55
C LYS A 73 15.41 17.20 -0.64
N VAL A 74 14.62 17.97 -1.36
CA VAL A 74 14.85 19.44 -1.50
C VAL A 74 14.81 20.12 -0.13
N ALA A 75 13.89 19.73 0.75
CA ALA A 75 13.83 20.28 2.09
C ALA A 75 15.03 19.83 2.96
N ALA A 76 15.51 18.59 2.79
CA ALA A 76 16.73 18.12 3.47
C ALA A 76 17.96 18.89 3.00
N ASP A 77 18.16 19.04 1.69
CA ASP A 77 19.27 19.79 1.09
C ASP A 77 19.28 21.26 1.60
N PHE A 78 18.10 21.90 1.65
CA PHE A 78 17.98 23.25 2.22
C PHE A 78 18.42 23.34 3.69
N LEU A 79 18.05 22.34 4.50
CA LEU A 79 18.46 22.30 5.91
C LEU A 79 19.97 22.05 6.05
N GLU A 80 20.55 21.23 5.20
CA GLU A 80 22.01 20.99 5.15
C GLU A 80 22.77 22.25 4.78
N GLU A 81 22.27 23.05 3.83
CA GLU A 81 22.83 24.39 3.52
C GLU A 81 22.80 25.35 4.72
N LYS A 82 21.86 25.13 5.67
CA LYS A 82 21.78 25.88 6.92
C LYS A 82 22.61 25.27 8.05
N GLY A 83 23.36 24.19 7.79
CA GLY A 83 24.23 23.54 8.74
C GLY A 83 23.57 22.44 9.58
N TYR A 84 22.36 22.04 9.26
CA TYR A 84 21.66 20.95 9.94
C TYR A 84 21.78 19.66 9.15
N LYS A 85 22.28 18.59 9.76
CA LYS A 85 22.24 17.26 9.14
C LYS A 85 20.80 16.86 8.86
N SER A 86 20.53 16.35 7.67
CA SER A 86 19.18 15.98 7.26
C SER A 86 19.21 14.80 6.30
N ALA A 87 18.16 13.98 6.34
CA ALA A 87 18.00 12.83 5.44
C ALA A 87 16.54 12.65 5.01
N PRO A 88 16.26 12.52 3.71
CA PRO A 88 14.93 12.18 3.24
C PRO A 88 14.58 10.74 3.62
N VAL A 89 13.30 10.46 3.87
CA VAL A 89 12.79 9.13 4.19
C VAL A 89 12.15 8.52 2.97
N ILE A 90 12.63 7.33 2.59
CA ILE A 90 12.07 6.55 1.49
C ILE A 90 10.94 5.67 2.01
N ASN A 91 9.80 5.75 1.34
CA ASN A 91 8.63 4.95 1.66
C ASN A 91 8.68 3.58 0.97
N ASN A 92 8.36 2.52 1.72
CA ASN A 92 8.08 1.16 1.22
C ASN A 92 9.23 0.44 0.48
N PHE A 93 10.43 1.03 0.37
CA PHE A 93 11.55 0.43 -0.35
C PHE A 93 12.71 0.01 0.55
N LYS A 94 12.82 0.60 1.74
CA LYS A 94 13.79 0.20 2.76
C LYS A 94 13.07 -0.14 4.06
N TYR A 95 13.60 -1.13 4.77
CA TYR A 95 13.00 -1.64 5.99
C TYR A 95 14.00 -1.63 7.13
N ARG A 96 13.50 -1.60 8.36
CA ARG A 96 14.31 -1.70 9.58
C ARG A 96 14.75 -3.14 9.78
N GLU A 97 16.02 -3.42 9.56
CA GLU A 97 16.61 -4.75 9.70
C GLU A 97 16.87 -5.14 11.15
N ASP A 98 16.85 -4.17 12.06
CA ASP A 98 17.01 -4.34 13.50
C ASP A 98 15.73 -4.81 14.21
N VAL A 99 14.60 -4.82 13.51
CA VAL A 99 13.32 -5.31 14.04
C VAL A 99 13.22 -6.82 13.82
N PRO A 100 12.88 -7.62 14.86
CA PRO A 100 12.67 -9.06 14.69
C PRO A 100 11.70 -9.37 13.55
N ASP A 101 12.03 -10.38 12.75
CA ASP A 101 11.22 -10.86 11.61
C ASP A 101 11.02 -9.81 10.50
N TRP A 102 11.95 -8.87 10.37
CA TRP A 102 11.83 -7.75 9.44
C TRP A 102 11.52 -8.18 7.99
N ARG A 103 12.02 -9.35 7.54
CA ARG A 103 11.78 -9.85 6.19
C ARG A 103 10.33 -10.23 5.90
N THR A 104 9.57 -10.53 6.94
CA THR A 104 8.15 -10.91 6.84
C THR A 104 7.22 -9.80 7.28
N LYS A 105 7.65 -9.00 8.26
CA LYS A 105 6.87 -7.86 8.79
C LYS A 105 7.04 -6.58 7.97
N LEU A 106 8.14 -6.47 7.21
CA LEU A 106 8.49 -5.31 6.38
C LEU A 106 8.32 -3.98 7.14
N PRO A 107 8.95 -3.83 8.35
CA PRO A 107 8.81 -2.62 9.15
C PRO A 107 9.47 -1.44 8.42
N PRO A 108 8.76 -0.32 8.17
CA PRO A 108 9.34 0.81 7.45
C PRO A 108 10.49 1.44 8.26
N LEU A 109 11.37 2.16 7.58
CA LEU A 109 12.44 2.95 8.24
C LEU A 109 11.86 3.92 9.26
N LEU A 110 10.77 4.58 8.90
CA LEU A 110 9.97 5.44 9.76
C LEU A 110 8.49 5.14 9.56
N ALA A 111 7.73 4.98 10.65
CA ALA A 111 6.29 4.73 10.62
C ALA A 111 5.52 6.01 10.24
N LEU A 112 5.58 6.42 8.96
CA LEU A 112 5.05 7.70 8.48
C LEU A 112 3.60 7.95 8.88
N ARG A 113 2.75 6.92 8.96
CA ARG A 113 1.36 7.07 9.39
C ARG A 113 1.25 7.52 10.85
N LEU A 114 2.06 6.94 11.74
CA LEU A 114 2.11 7.33 13.14
C LEU A 114 2.71 8.73 13.30
N VAL A 115 3.79 9.03 12.56
CA VAL A 115 4.41 10.36 12.54
C VAL A 115 3.42 11.41 12.02
N ALA A 116 2.72 11.13 10.92
CA ALA A 116 1.73 12.02 10.34
C ALA A 116 0.55 12.29 11.28
N ALA A 117 0.04 11.24 11.94
CA ALA A 117 -1.03 11.39 12.94
C ALA A 117 -0.55 12.22 14.13
N ARG A 118 0.65 11.93 14.66
CA ARG A 118 1.19 12.63 15.84
C ARG A 118 1.54 14.08 15.54
N SER A 119 1.88 14.41 14.32
CA SER A 119 2.25 15.77 13.90
C SER A 119 1.12 16.56 13.24
N GLY A 120 -0.13 16.06 13.26
CA GLY A 120 -1.28 16.79 12.73
C GLY A 120 -1.32 16.92 11.21
N VAL A 121 -0.54 16.13 10.47
CA VAL A 121 -0.61 16.07 9.00
C VAL A 121 -1.96 15.53 8.55
N GLY A 122 -2.52 14.60 9.30
CA GLY A 122 -3.85 14.04 9.10
C GLY A 122 -4.27 13.14 10.26
N SER A 123 -5.52 12.71 10.26
CA SER A 123 -6.06 11.77 11.26
C SER A 123 -5.87 10.32 10.82
N ILE A 124 -5.60 9.42 11.76
CA ILE A 124 -5.54 8.00 11.44
C ILE A 124 -6.95 7.42 11.36
N GLY A 125 -7.29 6.82 10.22
CA GLY A 125 -8.60 6.21 10.02
C GLY A 125 -8.67 4.74 10.46
N TRP A 126 -9.85 4.13 10.34
CA TRP A 126 -10.07 2.73 10.72
C TRP A 126 -9.10 1.77 10.05
N SER A 127 -8.79 1.94 8.76
CA SER A 127 -7.81 1.11 8.03
C SER A 127 -6.35 1.36 8.42
N GLY A 128 -6.07 2.34 9.28
CA GLY A 128 -4.71 2.82 9.57
C GLY A 128 -4.13 3.68 8.46
N ASN A 129 -4.89 4.08 7.44
CA ASN A 129 -4.48 5.10 6.50
C ASN A 129 -4.66 6.48 7.14
N ILE A 130 -3.84 7.44 6.72
CA ILE A 130 -3.99 8.83 7.12
C ILE A 130 -5.03 9.49 6.24
N LEU A 131 -5.96 10.19 6.87
CA LEU A 131 -6.97 11.00 6.21
C LEU A 131 -6.64 12.47 6.37
N VAL A 132 -6.59 13.17 5.25
CA VAL A 132 -6.44 14.63 5.19
C VAL A 132 -7.78 15.23 4.79
N LYS A 133 -8.16 16.34 5.44
CA LYS A 133 -9.41 17.01 5.21
C LYS A 133 -9.70 17.26 3.75
N GLU A 134 -10.12 17.23 2.89
CA GLU A 134 -10.35 17.48 1.44
C GLU A 134 -9.95 16.31 0.54
N TYR A 135 -9.05 15.43 0.97
CA TYR A 135 -8.52 14.33 0.15
C TYR A 135 -8.84 12.95 0.70
N GLY A 136 -9.40 12.89 1.93
CA GLY A 136 -9.59 11.60 2.59
C GLY A 136 -8.27 10.85 2.72
N ALA A 137 -8.29 9.56 2.44
CA ALA A 137 -7.10 8.73 2.48
C ALA A 137 -6.30 8.71 1.17
N ALA A 138 -6.77 9.38 0.12
CA ALA A 138 -6.11 9.42 -1.18
C ALA A 138 -4.89 10.35 -1.18
N VAL A 139 -3.94 10.08 -0.30
CA VAL A 139 -2.69 10.83 -0.14
C VAL A 139 -1.52 9.88 0.03
N LEU A 140 -0.34 10.30 -0.42
CA LEU A 140 0.92 9.64 -0.09
C LEU A 140 1.71 10.51 0.88
N LEU A 141 2.36 9.86 1.84
CA LEU A 141 3.13 10.55 2.86
C LEU A 141 4.60 10.65 2.44
N GLY A 142 5.18 11.82 2.64
CA GLY A 142 6.61 12.04 2.58
C GLY A 142 7.16 12.52 3.92
N ALA A 143 8.43 12.30 4.17
CA ALA A 143 9.10 12.84 5.34
C ALA A 143 10.60 12.99 5.12
N LEU A 144 11.20 13.81 5.98
CA LEU A 144 12.64 13.85 6.22
C LEU A 144 12.88 13.89 7.73
N VAL A 145 14.06 13.51 8.12
CA VAL A 145 14.55 13.65 9.50
C VAL A 145 15.72 14.64 9.52
N THR A 146 15.85 15.44 10.59
CA THR A 146 16.87 16.48 10.68
C THR A 146 17.37 16.67 12.11
N SER A 147 18.61 17.12 12.26
CA SER A 147 19.19 17.58 13.53
C SER A 147 18.65 18.95 13.96
N ALA A 148 17.91 19.66 13.13
CA ALA A 148 17.26 20.90 13.50
C ALA A 148 16.18 20.65 14.56
N LYS A 149 16.19 21.47 15.63
CA LYS A 149 15.16 21.43 16.69
C LYS A 149 14.04 22.35 16.29
N LEU A 150 12.91 21.76 15.84
CA LEU A 150 11.70 22.48 15.50
C LEU A 150 10.63 22.27 16.57
N GLU A 151 9.76 23.25 16.75
CA GLU A 151 8.59 23.09 17.62
C GLU A 151 7.63 22.06 17.02
N PRO A 152 7.22 21.04 17.79
CA PRO A 152 6.30 20.03 17.29
C PRO A 152 4.91 20.61 17.06
N THR A 153 4.23 20.07 16.07
CA THR A 153 2.82 20.36 15.85
C THR A 153 1.92 19.36 16.58
N ASP A 154 0.74 19.78 16.97
CA ASP A 154 -0.22 18.94 17.68
C ASP A 154 -1.01 18.03 16.74
N PRO A 155 -1.46 16.85 17.20
CA PRO A 155 -2.38 16.00 16.46
C PRO A 155 -3.70 16.71 16.16
N ILE A 156 -4.36 16.30 15.08
CA ILE A 156 -5.73 16.73 14.81
C ILE A 156 -6.64 16.17 15.92
N PRO A 157 -7.48 17.01 16.55
CA PRO A 157 -8.43 16.56 17.55
C PRO A 157 -9.37 15.47 17.00
N PRO A 158 -9.75 14.46 17.80
CA PRO A 158 -10.60 13.36 17.34
C PRO A 158 -11.93 13.81 16.71
N GLU A 159 -12.52 14.89 17.19
CA GLU A 159 -13.76 15.49 16.69
C GLU A 159 -13.63 16.15 15.31
N GLU A 160 -12.41 16.50 14.90
CA GLU A 160 -12.09 17.04 13.59
C GLU A 160 -11.65 15.95 12.59
N SER A 161 -11.61 14.68 13.03
CA SER A 161 -11.19 13.58 12.16
C SER A 161 -12.18 13.37 11.01
N PRO A 162 -11.72 13.30 9.75
CA PRO A 162 -12.59 12.95 8.63
C PRO A 162 -13.07 11.49 8.65
N CYS A 163 -12.54 10.62 9.53
CA CYS A 163 -12.95 9.24 9.62
C CYS A 163 -14.16 9.07 10.55
N ASP A 164 -15.33 8.83 10.00
CA ASP A 164 -16.58 8.52 10.70
C ASP A 164 -16.70 7.07 11.17
N LYS A 165 -15.66 6.26 10.97
CA LYS A 165 -15.62 4.82 11.26
C LYS A 165 -16.70 4.00 10.52
N CYS A 166 -17.10 4.38 9.31
CA CYS A 166 -18.06 3.64 8.47
C CYS A 166 -17.61 2.22 8.11
N LYS A 167 -16.30 1.93 8.18
CA LYS A 167 -15.68 0.61 7.94
C LYS A 167 -15.87 0.06 6.52
N LEU A 168 -16.21 0.90 5.55
CA LEU A 168 -16.27 0.49 4.15
C LEU A 168 -14.88 0.06 3.64
N CYS A 169 -13.80 0.67 4.14
CA CYS A 169 -12.42 0.27 3.87
C CYS A 169 -12.12 -1.20 4.25
N VAL A 170 -12.80 -1.74 5.27
CA VAL A 170 -12.71 -3.16 5.64
C VAL A 170 -13.43 -4.02 4.60
N SER A 171 -14.58 -3.55 4.14
CA SER A 171 -15.44 -4.30 3.22
C SER A 171 -14.84 -4.45 1.82
N VAL A 172 -14.00 -3.51 1.38
CA VAL A 172 -13.28 -3.57 0.08
C VAL A 172 -11.93 -4.28 0.14
N CYS A 173 -11.55 -4.81 1.30
CA CYS A 173 -10.37 -5.65 1.40
C CYS A 173 -10.72 -7.06 0.93
N ALA A 174 -10.28 -7.44 -0.29
CA ALA A 174 -10.65 -8.72 -0.90
C ALA A 174 -10.34 -9.92 0.00
N PHE A 175 -9.17 -9.92 0.65
CA PHE A 175 -8.76 -10.99 1.57
C PHE A 175 -9.00 -10.68 3.05
N ARG A 176 -9.80 -9.64 3.37
CA ARG A 176 -10.26 -9.33 4.73
C ARG A 176 -9.11 -9.24 5.76
N MET A 177 -8.08 -8.45 5.44
CA MET A 177 -6.96 -8.22 6.36
C MET A 177 -7.39 -7.49 7.64
N PHE A 178 -8.34 -6.55 7.55
CA PHE A 178 -8.75 -5.71 8.68
C PHE A 178 -9.81 -6.38 9.54
N ASP A 179 -9.67 -6.29 10.86
CA ASP A 179 -10.75 -6.63 11.78
C ASP A 179 -11.87 -5.57 11.74
N LYS A 180 -13.12 -6.02 11.92
CA LYS A 180 -14.29 -5.13 11.93
C LYS A 180 -14.58 -4.52 13.31
N LYS A 181 -14.05 -5.09 14.37
CA LYS A 181 -14.40 -4.74 15.76
C LYS A 181 -13.20 -4.33 16.59
N GLU A 182 -12.06 -5.01 16.42
CA GLU A 182 -10.88 -4.84 17.24
C GLU A 182 -9.96 -3.76 16.66
N GLU A 183 -9.39 -2.95 17.54
CA GLU A 183 -8.41 -1.92 17.24
C GLU A 183 -7.11 -2.22 17.99
N ASP A 184 -5.97 -1.91 17.37
CA ASP A 184 -4.67 -1.92 18.02
C ASP A 184 -4.31 -0.48 18.45
N PRO A 185 -4.06 -0.24 19.74
CA PRO A 185 -3.66 1.07 20.24
C PRO A 185 -2.15 1.30 20.10
N TYR A 186 -1.78 2.54 19.87
CA TYR A 186 -0.40 3.02 19.78
C TYR A 186 -0.23 4.29 20.61
N ALA A 187 0.58 4.24 21.64
CA ALA A 187 0.91 5.42 22.46
C ALA A 187 2.13 6.15 21.87
N LEU A 188 2.01 7.45 21.68
CA LEU A 188 3.06 8.32 21.14
C LEU A 188 3.05 9.67 21.85
N GLY A 189 4.09 9.96 22.65
CA GLY A 189 4.29 11.26 23.29
C GLY A 189 3.05 11.77 24.05
N GLY A 190 2.40 10.90 24.81
CA GLY A 190 1.22 11.25 25.60
C GLY A 190 -0.13 11.16 24.88
N TYR A 191 -0.17 10.84 23.59
CA TYR A 191 -1.39 10.60 22.82
C TYR A 191 -1.55 9.11 22.52
N THR A 192 -2.80 8.66 22.41
CA THR A 192 -3.11 7.30 21.98
C THR A 192 -3.86 7.33 20.66
N PHE A 193 -3.33 6.65 19.66
CA PHE A 193 -3.94 6.44 18.36
C PHE A 193 -4.37 4.98 18.25
N SER A 194 -5.45 4.71 17.57
CA SER A 194 -5.87 3.33 17.29
C SER A 194 -6.40 3.19 15.87
N PHE A 195 -6.23 2.00 15.32
CA PHE A 195 -6.83 1.60 14.06
C PHE A 195 -7.10 0.11 14.06
N SER A 196 -7.84 -0.38 13.09
CA SER A 196 -8.23 -1.78 12.98
C SER A 196 -7.06 -2.72 13.20
N LYS A 197 -7.23 -3.68 14.06
CA LYS A 197 -6.33 -4.83 14.17
C LYS A 197 -6.18 -5.51 12.81
N ARG A 198 -4.95 -5.81 12.45
CA ARG A 198 -4.63 -6.48 11.20
C ARG A 198 -4.44 -7.97 11.46
N ASN A 199 -5.24 -8.80 10.80
CA ASN A 199 -5.16 -10.25 10.96
C ASN A 199 -3.80 -10.79 10.47
N ASN A 200 -3.49 -10.54 9.19
CA ASN A 200 -2.21 -10.97 8.61
C ASN A 200 -1.88 -10.11 7.39
N LEU A 201 -0.69 -9.50 7.40
CA LEU A 201 -0.21 -8.69 6.29
C LEU A 201 -0.04 -9.48 4.98
N SER A 202 0.20 -10.79 5.05
CA SER A 202 0.25 -11.67 3.89
C SER A 202 -1.03 -11.58 3.05
N ARG A 203 -2.19 -11.34 3.67
CA ARG A 203 -3.46 -11.10 2.99
C ARG A 203 -3.45 -9.86 2.10
N CYS A 204 -2.84 -8.79 2.59
CA CYS A 204 -2.67 -7.57 1.81
C CYS A 204 -1.68 -7.78 0.67
N TYR A 205 -0.52 -8.34 0.97
CA TYR A 205 0.54 -8.52 -0.02
C TYR A 205 0.13 -9.44 -1.16
N ALA A 206 -0.59 -10.52 -0.87
CA ALA A 206 -1.12 -11.42 -1.91
C ALA A 206 -2.06 -10.69 -2.89
N VAL A 207 -2.89 -9.77 -2.38
CA VAL A 207 -3.82 -8.97 -3.21
C VAL A 207 -3.08 -7.84 -3.92
N CYS A 208 -2.29 -7.04 -3.20
CA CYS A 208 -1.56 -5.91 -3.79
C CYS A 208 -0.50 -6.37 -4.81
N GLY A 209 0.11 -7.53 -4.60
CA GLY A 209 1.09 -8.13 -5.50
C GLY A 209 0.49 -8.82 -6.71
N GLY A 210 -0.84 -8.82 -6.86
CA GLY A 210 -1.50 -9.33 -8.06
C GLY A 210 -1.78 -10.83 -8.08
N LEU A 211 -1.58 -11.56 -6.98
CA LEU A 211 -1.88 -13.01 -6.94
C LEU A 211 -3.37 -13.26 -7.15
N SER A 212 -4.22 -12.60 -6.38
CA SER A 212 -5.66 -12.65 -6.53
C SER A 212 -6.28 -11.40 -5.94
N GLY A 213 -7.19 -10.80 -6.70
CA GLY A 213 -8.01 -9.68 -6.22
C GLY A 213 -9.48 -10.02 -6.09
N LEU A 214 -9.83 -11.30 -6.25
CA LEU A 214 -11.21 -11.74 -6.22
C LEU A 214 -11.80 -11.63 -4.82
N ASP A 215 -12.87 -10.85 -4.66
CA ASP A 215 -13.59 -10.74 -3.38
C ASP A 215 -14.21 -12.09 -2.97
N LYS A 216 -14.39 -12.29 -1.68
CA LYS A 216 -15.02 -13.52 -1.13
C LYS A 216 -16.40 -13.80 -1.74
N THR A 217 -17.15 -12.78 -2.13
CA THR A 217 -18.47 -12.94 -2.79
C THR A 217 -18.36 -13.30 -4.26
N ARG A 218 -17.19 -13.20 -4.86
CA ARG A 218 -16.88 -13.40 -6.28
C ARG A 218 -17.60 -12.42 -7.22
N LYS A 219 -18.16 -11.32 -6.70
CA LYS A 219 -18.87 -10.32 -7.50
C LYS A 219 -17.96 -9.31 -8.18
N TRP A 220 -16.82 -9.04 -7.57
CA TRP A 220 -15.85 -8.09 -8.07
C TRP A 220 -14.43 -8.55 -7.73
N SER A 221 -13.46 -8.01 -8.40
CA SER A 221 -12.05 -8.18 -8.08
C SER A 221 -11.32 -6.83 -8.03
N THR A 222 -10.08 -6.85 -7.54
CA THR A 222 -9.12 -5.80 -7.86
C THR A 222 -8.73 -5.88 -9.35
N TRP A 223 -7.67 -5.19 -9.75
CA TRP A 223 -7.13 -5.32 -11.11
C TRP A 223 -6.35 -6.63 -11.36
N SER A 224 -6.20 -7.48 -10.36
CA SER A 224 -5.59 -8.80 -10.54
C SER A 224 -6.55 -9.77 -11.23
N PRO A 225 -6.11 -10.47 -12.29
CA PRO A 225 -6.91 -11.49 -12.97
C PRO A 225 -6.91 -12.83 -12.22
N GLY A 226 -6.08 -13.00 -11.19
CA GLY A 226 -5.98 -14.25 -10.46
C GLY A 226 -7.28 -14.62 -9.73
N ARG A 227 -7.67 -15.88 -9.83
CA ARG A 227 -8.89 -16.44 -9.21
C ARG A 227 -8.53 -17.52 -8.19
N THR A 228 -7.52 -17.27 -7.38
CA THR A 228 -7.15 -18.20 -6.30
C THR A 228 -8.25 -18.24 -5.24
N PRO A 229 -8.41 -19.37 -4.55
CA PRO A 229 -9.36 -19.48 -3.45
C PRO A 229 -9.12 -18.40 -2.38
N TYR A 230 -10.22 -17.96 -1.76
CA TYR A 230 -10.13 -17.06 -0.61
C TYR A 230 -9.38 -17.77 0.54
N PRO A 231 -8.38 -17.14 1.18
CA PRO A 231 -7.64 -17.73 2.29
C PRO A 231 -8.53 -17.77 3.54
N GLU A 232 -8.99 -18.94 3.92
CA GLU A 232 -9.85 -19.12 5.10
C GLU A 232 -9.03 -19.10 6.39
N THR A 233 -7.80 -19.56 6.34
CA THR A 233 -6.87 -19.60 7.48
C THR A 233 -5.69 -18.65 7.30
N GLU A 234 -4.95 -18.39 8.38
CA GLU A 234 -3.71 -17.61 8.33
C GLU A 234 -2.62 -18.36 7.55
N GLU A 235 -2.61 -19.70 7.61
CA GLU A 235 -1.70 -20.53 6.83
C GLU A 235 -1.98 -20.41 5.32
N ASP A 236 -3.25 -20.35 4.92
CA ASP A 236 -3.60 -20.13 3.52
C ASP A 236 -3.16 -18.74 3.04
N ALA A 237 -3.27 -17.72 3.90
CA ALA A 237 -2.80 -16.39 3.59
C ALA A 237 -1.27 -16.34 3.38
N ASP A 238 -0.52 -17.05 4.21
CA ASP A 238 0.93 -17.15 4.07
C ASP A 238 1.34 -17.93 2.83
N ARG A 239 0.61 -18.99 2.52
CA ARG A 239 0.82 -19.76 1.30
C ARG A 239 0.56 -18.91 0.07
N ALA A 240 -0.51 -18.11 0.09
CA ALA A 240 -0.80 -17.16 -0.97
C ALA A 240 0.32 -16.12 -1.15
N PHE A 241 0.85 -15.60 -0.05
CA PHE A 241 1.98 -14.67 -0.11
C PHE A 241 3.26 -15.35 -0.63
N ALA A 242 3.59 -16.54 -0.13
CA ALA A 242 4.73 -17.33 -0.61
C ALA A 242 4.62 -17.63 -2.11
N HIS A 243 3.39 -17.85 -2.59
CA HIS A 243 3.11 -18.10 -4.00
C HIS A 243 3.54 -16.94 -4.90
N LEU A 244 3.40 -15.70 -4.47
CA LEU A 244 3.85 -14.52 -5.24
C LEU A 244 5.34 -14.55 -5.58
N PHE A 245 6.18 -15.03 -4.67
CA PHE A 245 7.64 -15.10 -4.91
C PHE A 245 8.04 -16.21 -5.86
N THR A 246 7.23 -17.25 -5.92
CA THR A 246 7.55 -18.45 -6.69
C THR A 246 6.82 -18.52 -8.02
N HIS A 247 5.73 -17.77 -8.14
CA HIS A 247 4.84 -17.73 -9.30
C HIS A 247 4.52 -16.28 -9.69
N PRO A 248 5.46 -15.54 -10.24
CA PRO A 248 5.19 -14.17 -10.64
C PRO A 248 4.05 -14.11 -11.65
N VAL A 249 3.20 -13.12 -11.50
CA VAL A 249 2.12 -12.86 -12.45
C VAL A 249 2.73 -12.51 -13.80
N LYS A 250 2.19 -13.11 -14.88
CA LYS A 250 2.49 -12.67 -16.24
C LYS A 250 2.09 -11.19 -16.38
N GLU A 251 2.65 -10.56 -17.37
CA GLU A 251 2.38 -9.15 -17.67
C GLU A 251 0.87 -8.84 -17.64
N LEU A 252 0.46 -7.92 -16.75
CA LEU A 252 -0.96 -7.58 -16.56
C LEU A 252 -1.38 -6.57 -17.62
N ARG A 253 -1.77 -7.04 -18.81
CA ARG A 253 -2.42 -6.21 -19.82
C ARG A 253 -3.92 -6.22 -19.59
N VAL A 254 -4.56 -5.05 -19.61
CA VAL A 254 -6.00 -4.92 -19.64
C VAL A 254 -6.41 -4.57 -21.07
N VAL A 255 -7.36 -5.31 -21.63
CA VAL A 255 -7.87 -5.07 -23.00
C VAL A 255 -8.36 -3.62 -23.13
N GLY A 256 -7.95 -2.95 -24.20
CA GLY A 256 -8.24 -1.54 -24.45
C GLY A 256 -7.18 -0.57 -23.95
N GLU A 257 -6.16 -1.01 -23.23
CA GLU A 257 -4.98 -0.21 -22.94
C GLU A 257 -4.06 -0.19 -24.18
N ASP A 258 -4.16 0.85 -24.97
CA ASP A 258 -3.43 1.11 -26.21
C ASP A 258 -1.92 1.33 -25.97
N GLY A 259 -1.16 0.28 -25.71
CA GLY A 259 0.29 0.37 -25.43
C GLY A 259 0.65 1.10 -24.15
N SER A 260 -0.30 1.69 -23.47
CA SER A 260 -0.15 2.45 -22.24
C SER A 260 0.43 1.63 -21.07
N TYR A 261 0.27 0.31 -21.11
CA TYR A 261 0.93 -0.58 -20.15
C TYR A 261 2.46 -0.53 -20.24
N ALA A 262 3.01 -0.53 -21.45
CA ALA A 262 4.46 -0.41 -21.66
C ALA A 262 4.99 0.92 -21.15
N GLU A 263 4.23 2.01 -21.32
CA GLU A 263 4.55 3.33 -20.78
C GLU A 263 4.46 3.38 -19.25
N SER A 264 3.43 2.76 -18.64
CA SER A 264 3.31 2.71 -17.19
C SER A 264 4.42 1.88 -16.55
N LYS A 265 4.78 0.75 -17.16
CA LYS A 265 5.93 -0.05 -16.74
C LYS A 265 7.22 0.73 -16.89
N LEU A 266 7.42 1.42 -18.00
CA LEU A 266 8.60 2.25 -18.24
C LEU A 266 8.71 3.38 -17.22
N MET A 267 7.59 4.00 -16.82
CA MET A 267 7.58 5.03 -15.79
C MET A 267 7.91 4.44 -14.43
N HIS A 268 7.28 3.31 -14.06
CA HIS A 268 7.57 2.60 -12.82
C HIS A 268 9.04 2.16 -12.76
N ASP A 269 9.57 1.62 -13.85
CA ASP A 269 10.97 1.21 -13.97
C ASP A 269 11.92 2.40 -13.87
N LYS A 270 11.59 3.55 -14.45
CA LYS A 270 12.37 4.79 -14.32
C LYS A 270 12.40 5.29 -12.88
N ILE A 271 11.25 5.31 -12.18
CA ILE A 271 11.19 5.70 -10.78
C ILE A 271 12.02 4.73 -9.94
N ALA A 272 11.86 3.42 -10.15
CA ALA A 272 12.65 2.40 -9.45
C ALA A 272 14.16 2.55 -9.74
N GLN A 273 14.55 2.83 -11.00
CA GLN A 273 15.96 3.05 -11.39
C GLN A 273 16.52 4.32 -10.77
N GLU A 274 15.75 5.39 -10.65
CA GLU A 274 16.16 6.62 -9.96
C GLU A 274 16.48 6.33 -8.49
N TYR A 275 15.62 5.60 -7.79
CA TYR A 275 15.86 5.15 -6.42
C TYR A 275 17.07 4.20 -6.32
N ILE A 276 17.25 3.29 -7.29
CA ILE A 276 18.39 2.37 -7.33
C ILE A 276 19.69 3.15 -7.60
N SER A 277 19.68 4.09 -8.54
CA SER A 277 20.87 4.88 -8.90
C SER A 277 21.31 5.84 -7.80
N SER A 278 20.38 6.29 -6.94
CA SER A 278 20.71 7.06 -5.76
C SER A 278 21.40 6.25 -4.66
N GLY A 279 21.54 4.93 -4.83
CA GLY A 279 22.08 4.02 -3.84
C GLY A 279 21.15 3.76 -2.64
N GLU A 280 19.94 4.27 -2.69
CA GLU A 280 18.96 4.22 -1.61
C GLU A 280 18.14 2.94 -1.60
N ILE A 281 18.09 2.22 -2.74
CA ILE A 281 17.45 0.91 -2.84
C ILE A 281 18.47 -0.08 -3.40
N ALA A 282 18.70 -1.16 -2.66
CA ALA A 282 19.33 -2.33 -3.26
C ALA A 282 18.35 -2.92 -4.29
N SER A 283 18.82 -3.21 -5.51
CA SER A 283 18.00 -3.95 -6.47
C SER A 283 17.60 -5.27 -5.82
N ASN A 284 16.32 -5.44 -5.55
CA ASN A 284 15.83 -6.73 -5.11
C ASN A 284 14.69 -7.17 -6.03
N THR A 285 14.68 -8.44 -6.32
CA THR A 285 13.68 -9.12 -7.15
C THR A 285 12.24 -8.95 -6.64
N PHE A 286 12.05 -8.45 -5.42
CA PHE A 286 10.73 -8.18 -4.83
C PHE A 286 10.04 -6.99 -5.50
N THR A 287 10.77 -5.89 -5.73
CA THR A 287 10.18 -4.71 -6.38
C THR A 287 9.91 -4.92 -7.86
N GLU A 288 10.72 -5.75 -8.53
CA GLU A 288 10.57 -6.04 -9.96
C GLU A 288 9.32 -6.87 -10.29
N ASN A 289 8.84 -7.67 -9.31
CA ASN A 289 7.69 -8.57 -9.49
C ASN A 289 6.42 -8.07 -8.80
N PHE A 290 6.47 -6.94 -8.10
CA PHE A 290 5.36 -6.42 -7.32
C PHE A 290 4.56 -5.40 -8.13
N ILE A 291 3.51 -5.87 -8.80
CA ILE A 291 2.60 -5.01 -9.58
C ILE A 291 1.44 -4.58 -8.70
N LEU A 292 1.32 -3.27 -8.46
CA LEU A 292 0.23 -2.72 -7.66
C LEU A 292 -1.11 -2.90 -8.39
N THR A 293 -1.97 -3.77 -7.87
CA THR A 293 -3.30 -4.06 -8.42
C THR A 293 -4.44 -3.68 -7.48
N CYS A 294 -4.12 -3.17 -6.30
CA CYS A 294 -5.06 -2.79 -5.26
C CYS A 294 -4.70 -1.39 -4.73
N GLY A 295 -5.29 -0.96 -3.69
CA GLY A 295 -5.24 0.36 -3.06
C GLY A 295 -6.64 0.72 -2.56
N ASN A 296 -7.57 -0.23 -2.71
CA ASN A 296 -8.99 0.01 -2.51
C ASN A 296 -9.32 0.62 -1.14
N CYS A 297 -8.71 0.14 -0.04
CA CYS A 297 -8.96 0.67 1.30
C CYS A 297 -8.54 2.14 1.48
N GLN A 298 -7.63 2.62 0.63
CA GLN A 298 -7.19 4.00 0.56
C GLN A 298 -8.10 4.80 -0.39
N LEU A 299 -8.28 4.29 -1.60
CA LEU A 299 -8.91 5.03 -2.70
C LEU A 299 -10.41 5.24 -2.53
N ILE A 300 -11.14 4.33 -1.86
CA ILE A 300 -12.57 4.56 -1.61
C ILE A 300 -12.83 5.65 -0.57
N CYS A 301 -11.90 5.88 0.35
CA CYS A 301 -12.08 6.76 1.51
C CYS A 301 -11.80 8.21 1.14
N SER A 302 -12.83 8.98 0.83
CA SER A 302 -12.76 10.41 0.49
C SER A 302 -12.71 11.33 1.72
N GLY A 303 -12.98 10.79 2.93
CA GLY A 303 -13.19 11.60 4.14
C GLY A 303 -14.61 12.16 4.25
N ASP A 304 -15.45 11.96 3.25
CA ASP A 304 -16.88 12.21 3.26
C ASP A 304 -17.63 10.89 3.18
N HIS A 305 -18.72 10.74 3.96
CA HIS A 305 -19.45 9.48 4.07
C HIS A 305 -20.12 9.08 2.74
N ASP A 306 -20.81 10.01 2.12
CA ASP A 306 -21.62 9.74 0.92
C ASP A 306 -20.72 9.49 -0.29
N GLU A 307 -19.65 10.26 -0.45
CA GLU A 307 -18.64 10.02 -1.47
C GLU A 307 -17.94 8.67 -1.27
N THR A 308 -17.62 8.30 -0.03
CA THR A 308 -17.00 7.00 0.31
C THR A 308 -17.95 5.85 -0.01
N ALA A 309 -19.26 6.00 0.29
CA ALA A 309 -20.28 5.02 -0.05
C ALA A 309 -20.48 4.89 -1.56
N GLU A 310 -20.41 6.00 -2.31
CA GLU A 310 -20.45 5.99 -3.77
C GLU A 310 -19.23 5.27 -4.37
N ASN A 311 -18.02 5.60 -3.90
CA ASN A 311 -16.79 4.93 -4.33
C ASN A 311 -16.83 3.42 -4.04
N TYR A 312 -17.39 3.03 -2.88
CA TYR A 312 -17.63 1.63 -2.54
C TYR A 312 -18.57 0.96 -3.55
N ARG A 313 -19.68 1.62 -3.90
CA ARG A 313 -20.66 1.12 -4.88
C ARG A 313 -20.05 0.97 -6.28
N ILE A 314 -19.28 1.95 -6.73
CA ILE A 314 -18.56 1.89 -8.01
C ILE A 314 -17.65 0.66 -8.04
N LEU A 315 -16.79 0.48 -7.02
CA LEU A 315 -15.86 -0.66 -6.96
C LEU A 315 -16.58 -2.01 -6.94
N THR A 316 -17.60 -2.15 -6.09
CA THR A 316 -18.28 -3.45 -5.91
C THR A 316 -19.17 -3.86 -7.08
N ASN A 317 -19.47 -2.93 -7.98
CA ASN A 317 -20.20 -3.19 -9.24
C ASN A 317 -19.29 -3.19 -10.48
N SER A 318 -17.97 -3.06 -10.32
CA SER A 318 -17.02 -2.93 -11.43
C SER A 318 -16.65 -4.25 -12.12
N GLY A 319 -17.22 -5.38 -11.67
CA GLY A 319 -16.96 -6.70 -12.24
C GLY A 319 -15.61 -7.29 -11.85
N CYS A 320 -15.24 -8.35 -12.53
CA CYS A 320 -14.03 -9.14 -12.31
C CYS A 320 -13.06 -8.99 -13.48
N VAL A 321 -11.77 -8.89 -13.18
CA VAL A 321 -10.72 -9.07 -14.17
C VAL A 321 -10.41 -10.56 -14.26
N VAL A 322 -10.36 -11.10 -15.48
CA VAL A 322 -9.96 -12.48 -15.77
C VAL A 322 -9.02 -12.51 -16.97
N THR A 323 -8.18 -13.54 -17.06
CA THR A 323 -7.37 -13.80 -18.25
C THR A 323 -8.13 -14.78 -19.12
N ASP A 324 -8.43 -14.41 -20.37
CA ASP A 324 -9.14 -15.27 -21.32
C ASP A 324 -8.25 -16.38 -21.92
N GLU A 325 -8.83 -17.21 -22.77
CA GLU A 325 -8.13 -18.31 -23.45
C GLU A 325 -7.00 -17.85 -24.37
N ASN A 326 -7.00 -16.58 -24.81
CA ASN A 326 -5.95 -15.97 -25.63
C ASN A 326 -4.83 -15.36 -24.78
N GLY A 327 -4.96 -15.34 -23.46
CA GLY A 327 -4.02 -14.73 -22.54
C GLY A 327 -4.24 -13.22 -22.30
N GLU A 328 -5.37 -12.68 -22.80
CA GLU A 328 -5.73 -11.28 -22.62
C GLU A 328 -6.55 -11.08 -21.34
N ASN A 329 -6.30 -9.97 -20.62
CA ASN A 329 -7.09 -9.62 -19.46
C ASN A 329 -8.35 -8.85 -19.88
N ILE A 330 -9.49 -9.39 -19.50
CA ILE A 330 -10.80 -8.79 -19.78
C ILE A 330 -11.55 -8.48 -18.48
N ILE A 331 -12.47 -7.54 -18.54
CA ILE A 331 -13.36 -7.19 -17.43
C ILE A 331 -14.75 -7.71 -17.74
N VAL A 332 -15.26 -8.57 -16.87
CA VAL A 332 -16.52 -9.30 -17.07
C VAL A 332 -17.38 -9.27 -15.81
N SER A 333 -18.68 -9.55 -15.97
CA SER A 333 -19.57 -9.76 -14.83
C SER A 333 -19.19 -11.03 -14.03
N LYS A 334 -19.75 -11.17 -12.84
CA LYS A 334 -19.59 -12.40 -12.04
C LYS A 334 -20.11 -13.62 -12.81
N GLU A 335 -21.28 -13.49 -13.39
CA GLU A 335 -21.98 -14.55 -14.11
C GLU A 335 -21.13 -15.03 -15.29
N GLU A 336 -20.62 -14.11 -16.08
CA GLU A 336 -19.76 -14.38 -17.23
C GLU A 336 -18.41 -14.99 -16.79
N ALA A 337 -17.81 -14.48 -15.70
CA ALA A 337 -16.58 -15.06 -15.14
C ALA A 337 -16.79 -16.52 -14.69
N ASP A 338 -17.91 -16.81 -14.03
CA ASP A 338 -18.25 -18.16 -13.58
C ASP A 338 -18.54 -19.11 -14.77
N GLU A 339 -19.13 -18.60 -15.85
CA GLU A 339 -19.34 -19.38 -17.11
C GLU A 339 -18.02 -19.68 -17.81
N LEU A 340 -17.14 -18.70 -17.95
CA LEU A 340 -15.81 -18.88 -18.54
C LEU A 340 -14.97 -19.88 -17.74
N GLU A 341 -15.04 -19.81 -16.39
CA GLU A 341 -14.34 -20.75 -15.51
C GLU A 341 -14.86 -22.18 -15.67
N LYS A 342 -16.20 -22.38 -15.71
CA LYS A 342 -16.81 -23.68 -15.94
C LYS A 342 -16.49 -24.26 -17.32
N ALA A 343 -16.36 -23.40 -18.32
CA ALA A 343 -16.00 -23.78 -19.68
C ALA A 343 -14.50 -24.04 -19.86
N GLY A 344 -13.65 -23.82 -18.83
CA GLY A 344 -12.20 -23.95 -18.92
C GLY A 344 -11.55 -22.88 -19.81
N LYS A 345 -12.20 -21.73 -19.98
CA LYS A 345 -11.75 -20.64 -20.85
C LYS A 345 -11.02 -19.51 -20.10
N ILE A 346 -10.69 -19.71 -18.83
CA ILE A 346 -9.85 -18.80 -18.07
C ILE A 346 -8.44 -19.36 -18.06
N ALA A 347 -7.50 -18.60 -18.63
CA ALA A 347 -6.09 -18.95 -18.63
C ALA A 347 -5.44 -18.65 -17.27
N ASN A 348 -4.39 -19.38 -16.95
CA ASN A 348 -3.58 -19.11 -15.76
C ASN A 348 -2.76 -17.82 -15.98
N PRO A 349 -2.94 -16.77 -15.15
CA PRO A 349 -2.20 -15.52 -15.28
C PRO A 349 -0.75 -15.62 -14.75
N TYR A 350 -0.33 -16.76 -14.20
CA TYR A 350 0.98 -16.92 -13.60
C TYR A 350 1.96 -17.60 -14.56
N VAL A 351 3.25 -17.33 -14.36
CA VAL A 351 4.32 -18.07 -15.02
C VAL A 351 4.31 -19.50 -14.50
N GLU A 352 4.40 -20.48 -15.40
CA GLU A 352 4.48 -21.88 -15.02
C GLU A 352 5.68 -22.15 -14.10
N THR A 353 5.45 -22.99 -13.09
CA THR A 353 6.42 -23.25 -12.04
C THR A 353 7.24 -24.51 -12.33
N SER A 354 8.54 -24.38 -12.10
CA SER A 354 9.42 -25.55 -12.01
C SER A 354 9.27 -26.22 -10.63
N GLU A 355 9.66 -27.51 -10.53
CA GLU A 355 9.73 -28.24 -9.24
C GLU A 355 10.54 -27.49 -8.18
N ARG A 356 11.60 -26.77 -8.60
CA ARG A 356 12.42 -25.93 -7.73
C ARG A 356 11.61 -24.80 -7.09
N ARG A 357 10.64 -24.20 -7.81
CA ARG A 357 9.79 -23.13 -7.27
C ARG A 357 8.81 -23.69 -6.24
N GLN A 358 8.23 -24.86 -6.47
CA GLN A 358 7.37 -25.53 -5.48
C GLN A 358 8.12 -25.83 -4.19
N TYR A 359 9.39 -26.22 -4.28
CA TYR A 359 10.25 -26.42 -3.12
C TYR A 359 10.50 -25.13 -2.34
N VAL A 360 10.80 -24.02 -3.03
CA VAL A 360 10.96 -22.69 -2.40
C VAL A 360 9.68 -22.22 -1.74
N GLU A 361 8.52 -22.41 -2.38
CA GLU A 361 7.21 -22.10 -1.79
C GLU A 361 6.99 -22.81 -0.45
N LYS A 362 7.30 -24.09 -0.40
CA LYS A 362 7.22 -24.88 0.84
C LYS A 362 8.11 -24.31 1.93
N ILE A 363 9.37 -23.99 1.61
CA ILE A 363 10.33 -23.42 2.57
C ILE A 363 9.83 -22.08 3.10
N VAL A 364 9.38 -21.18 2.22
CA VAL A 364 8.87 -19.86 2.60
C VAL A 364 7.64 -20.00 3.50
N THR A 365 6.71 -20.89 3.14
CA THR A 365 5.52 -21.17 3.98
C THR A 365 5.91 -21.72 5.35
N ASP A 366 6.89 -22.62 5.42
CA ASP A 366 7.37 -23.17 6.69
C ASP A 366 8.08 -22.12 7.56
N ILE A 367 8.78 -21.16 6.94
CA ILE A 367 9.35 -20.01 7.65
C ILE A 367 8.25 -19.18 8.29
N PHE A 368 7.20 -18.80 7.55
CA PHE A 368 6.07 -18.06 8.11
C PHE A 368 5.38 -18.79 9.27
N LYS A 369 5.21 -20.12 9.16
CA LYS A 369 4.64 -20.93 10.24
C LYS A 369 5.46 -20.88 11.53
N ARG A 370 6.81 -20.89 11.40
CA ARG A 370 7.70 -20.81 12.58
C ARG A 370 7.62 -19.45 13.24
N LEU A 371 7.69 -18.37 12.45
CA LEU A 371 7.68 -16.99 12.92
C LEU A 371 6.37 -16.57 13.62
N ARG A 372 5.30 -17.36 13.46
CA ARG A 372 4.03 -17.11 14.18
C ARG A 372 3.88 -17.86 15.47
N LYS A 373 4.73 -18.83 15.70
CA LYS A 373 4.69 -19.65 16.93
C LYS A 373 5.61 -19.07 18.02
N GLU A 374 6.47 -18.13 17.65
CA GLU A 374 7.31 -17.33 18.52
C GLU A 374 6.68 -15.96 18.79
#